data_412fc1db67fd48c1800fcbf1e91ae835
#
_entry.id   412fc1db67fd48c1800fcbf1e91ae835
#
_cell.length_a   1.000
_cell.length_b   1.000
_cell.length_c   1.000
_cell.angle_alpha   90.00
_cell.angle_beta   90.00
_cell.angle_gamma   90.00
#
_symmetry.space_group_name_H-M   'P 1'
#
loop_
_entity.id
_entity.type
_entity.pdbx_description
1 polymer ?
#
loop_
_entity_poly.entity_id
_entity_poly.type
_entity_poly.pdbx_seq_one_letter_code
_entity_poly.pdbx_strand_id
1 'polypeptide(L)'
;MKKRCMLLSFLLAFSMLLGACGVNDPFAGKWTGKLDVTKQFEDGIKEKYPELAEFVDFEELVFVIDVVFEDAEMSMAVEQSSVDSFYNNFADGMLKIEEGCRAKYLESIGLTLEEAAVEAGMTEEEYLENVISTAMPVDEMVTSLTEITDTAMVGFNKVNGTYTFNEKALHVHYEDEKYEEIVYQFEGDNLVLVFEGVIGDQEFSLRIVCEK
;
A
#
# COMPACT_ATOMS: atom_id res chain seq x y z
N MET A 1 -62.66 -14.91 5.61
CA MET A 1 -61.71 -13.82 5.93
C MET A 1 -60.25 -14.30 5.95
N LYS A 2 -59.88 -15.53 6.30
CA LYS A 2 -58.50 -16.03 6.37
C LYS A 2 -57.74 -16.11 5.03
N LYS A 3 -58.40 -16.34 3.88
CA LYS A 3 -57.77 -16.42 2.56
C LYS A 3 -57.32 -15.06 2.00
N ARG A 4 -57.91 -13.94 2.40
CA ARG A 4 -57.52 -12.59 1.92
C ARG A 4 -56.29 -12.05 2.64
N CYS A 5 -56.05 -12.42 3.92
CA CYS A 5 -54.84 -12.05 4.64
C CYS A 5 -53.57 -12.76 4.10
N MET A 6 -53.75 -14.02 3.63
CA MET A 6 -52.61 -14.80 3.09
C MET A 6 -52.11 -14.26 1.75
N LEU A 7 -53.03 -13.73 0.91
CA LEU A 7 -52.63 -13.12 -0.37
C LEU A 7 -51.94 -11.78 -0.15
N LEU A 8 -52.37 -10.99 0.84
CA LEU A 8 -51.69 -9.71 1.15
C LEU A 8 -50.30 -9.92 1.72
N SER A 9 -50.09 -10.94 2.55
CA SER A 9 -48.76 -11.29 3.08
C SER A 9 -47.80 -11.78 1.99
N PHE A 10 -48.31 -12.51 0.99
CA PHE A 10 -47.52 -12.98 -0.14
C PHE A 10 -47.13 -11.82 -1.11
N LEU A 11 -48.06 -10.85 -1.32
CA LEU A 11 -47.79 -9.66 -2.11
C LEU A 11 -46.79 -8.72 -1.42
N LEU A 12 -46.84 -8.57 -0.09
CA LEU A 12 -45.85 -7.80 0.67
C LEU A 12 -44.46 -8.49 0.68
N ALA A 13 -44.40 -9.81 0.81
CA ALA A 13 -43.11 -10.53 0.70
C ALA A 13 -42.53 -10.46 -0.71
N PHE A 14 -43.37 -10.51 -1.75
CA PHE A 14 -42.92 -10.39 -3.15
C PHE A 14 -42.52 -8.97 -3.51
N SER A 15 -43.11 -7.94 -2.93
CA SER A 15 -42.71 -6.54 -3.10
C SER A 15 -41.38 -6.24 -2.38
N MET A 16 -41.06 -6.90 -1.28
CA MET A 16 -39.75 -6.81 -0.64
C MET A 16 -38.66 -7.51 -1.44
N LEU A 17 -38.97 -8.62 -2.14
CA LEU A 17 -38.05 -9.29 -3.04
C LEU A 17 -37.81 -8.52 -4.36
N LEU A 18 -38.79 -7.74 -4.81
CA LEU A 18 -38.64 -6.88 -6.00
C LEU A 18 -38.02 -5.52 -5.66
N GLY A 19 -38.04 -5.11 -4.38
CA GLY A 19 -37.35 -3.90 -3.90
C GLY A 19 -35.85 -4.09 -3.71
N ALA A 20 -35.37 -5.32 -3.65
CA ALA A 20 -33.94 -5.63 -3.58
C ALA A 20 -33.25 -5.63 -4.97
N CYS A 21 -33.99 -5.61 -6.06
CA CYS A 21 -33.48 -5.59 -7.44
C CYS A 21 -33.49 -4.21 -8.08
N GLY A 22 -33.26 -3.12 -7.33
CA GLY A 22 -33.34 -1.78 -7.90
C GLY A 22 -32.68 -0.66 -7.10
N VAL A 23 -31.87 -0.96 -6.12
CA VAL A 23 -30.92 0.03 -5.61
C VAL A 23 -29.84 0.11 -6.66
N ASN A 24 -29.74 1.25 -7.38
CA ASN A 24 -28.57 1.54 -8.18
C ASN A 24 -27.38 1.51 -7.23
N ASP A 25 -26.65 0.42 -7.25
CA ASP A 25 -25.41 0.31 -6.48
C ASP A 25 -24.41 1.32 -7.06
N PRO A 26 -24.06 2.38 -6.33
CA PRO A 26 -23.18 3.42 -6.84
C PRO A 26 -21.75 2.89 -7.06
N PHE A 27 -21.41 1.78 -6.41
CA PHE A 27 -20.08 1.16 -6.52
C PHE A 27 -19.96 0.26 -7.73
N ALA A 28 -21.05 -0.34 -8.21
CA ALA A 28 -21.05 -1.39 -9.24
C ALA A 28 -20.09 -1.12 -10.40
N GLY A 29 -19.27 -2.12 -10.71
CA GLY A 29 -18.27 -2.10 -11.77
C GLY A 29 -16.83 -2.17 -11.27
N LYS A 30 -15.91 -1.92 -12.22
CA LYS A 30 -14.48 -1.91 -11.95
C LYS A 30 -14.00 -0.48 -11.71
N TRP A 31 -13.20 -0.32 -10.67
CA TRP A 31 -12.53 0.91 -10.30
C TRP A 31 -11.03 0.64 -10.23
N THR A 32 -10.22 1.60 -10.66
CA THR A 32 -8.76 1.50 -10.59
C THR A 32 -8.24 2.67 -9.79
N GLY A 33 -7.55 2.39 -8.70
CA GLY A 33 -6.98 3.38 -7.80
C GLY A 33 -5.46 3.35 -7.78
N LYS A 34 -4.87 4.45 -7.33
CA LYS A 34 -3.43 4.56 -7.09
C LYS A 34 -3.17 4.84 -5.63
N LEU A 35 -2.29 4.06 -5.04
CA LEU A 35 -1.73 4.28 -3.72
C LEU A 35 -0.28 4.71 -3.88
N ASP A 36 -0.03 6.00 -3.74
CA ASP A 36 1.31 6.58 -3.74
C ASP A 36 1.84 6.63 -2.29
N VAL A 37 2.90 5.90 -2.05
CA VAL A 37 3.56 5.82 -0.74
C VAL A 37 4.95 6.47 -0.74
N THR A 38 5.35 7.14 -1.83
CA THR A 38 6.67 7.75 -1.99
C THR A 38 7.03 8.65 -0.82
N LYS A 39 6.15 9.61 -0.54
CA LYS A 39 6.37 10.58 0.53
C LYS A 39 6.44 9.93 1.91
N GLN A 40 5.61 8.93 2.19
CA GLN A 40 5.60 8.21 3.47
C GLN A 40 6.93 7.46 3.69
N PHE A 41 7.46 6.82 2.64
CA PHE A 41 8.75 6.17 2.69
C PHE A 41 9.88 7.16 2.90
N GLU A 42 9.91 8.24 2.13
CA GLU A 42 10.93 9.28 2.28
C GLU A 42 10.92 9.91 3.67
N ASP A 43 9.75 10.34 4.14
CA ASP A 43 9.60 10.97 5.45
C ASP A 43 10.02 9.99 6.57
N GLY A 44 9.64 8.71 6.47
CA GLY A 44 10.02 7.68 7.43
C GLY A 44 11.53 7.44 7.50
N ILE A 45 12.22 7.40 6.36
CA ILE A 45 13.67 7.26 6.32
C ILE A 45 14.34 8.52 6.87
N LYS A 46 13.90 9.72 6.45
CA LYS A 46 14.45 11.00 6.90
C LYS A 46 14.25 11.22 8.41
N GLU A 47 13.15 10.75 8.98
CA GLU A 47 12.88 10.80 10.42
C GLU A 47 13.79 9.85 11.20
N LYS A 48 13.90 8.62 10.73
CA LYS A 48 14.69 7.58 11.41
C LYS A 48 16.20 7.77 11.24
N TYR A 49 16.62 8.30 10.08
CA TYR A 49 18.02 8.49 9.69
C TYR A 49 18.23 9.91 9.12
N PRO A 50 18.21 10.95 9.99
CA PRO A 50 18.31 12.36 9.54
C PRO A 50 19.60 12.65 8.76
N GLU A 51 20.68 11.92 9.03
CA GLU A 51 21.95 12.03 8.32
C GLU A 51 21.89 11.58 6.85
N LEU A 52 20.88 10.79 6.50
CA LEU A 52 20.65 10.33 5.13
C LEU A 52 19.70 11.21 4.33
N ALA A 53 19.08 12.22 4.97
CA ALA A 53 17.97 12.99 4.40
C ALA A 53 18.29 13.63 3.03
N GLU A 54 19.56 13.99 2.79
CA GLU A 54 20.01 14.59 1.52
C GLU A 54 20.10 13.59 0.37
N PHE A 55 20.13 12.30 0.65
CA PHE A 55 20.24 11.21 -0.34
C PHE A 55 18.90 10.51 -0.60
N VAL A 56 17.88 10.80 0.21
CA VAL A 56 16.56 10.19 0.11
C VAL A 56 15.74 10.92 -0.95
N ASP A 57 15.71 10.31 -2.15
CA ASP A 57 14.99 10.79 -3.32
C ASP A 57 14.55 9.58 -4.16
N PHE A 58 13.32 9.11 -3.92
CA PHE A 58 12.75 8.00 -4.66
C PHE A 58 11.98 8.50 -5.87
N GLU A 59 12.02 7.73 -6.96
CA GLU A 59 11.01 7.83 -7.99
C GLU A 59 9.65 7.36 -7.44
N GLU A 60 8.58 7.48 -8.23
CA GLU A 60 7.23 7.14 -7.78
C GLU A 60 7.13 5.71 -7.23
N LEU A 61 6.86 5.58 -5.93
CA LEU A 61 6.55 4.32 -5.25
C LEU A 61 5.04 4.15 -5.20
N VAL A 62 4.46 3.66 -6.29
CA VAL A 62 3.01 3.64 -6.52
C VAL A 62 2.51 2.22 -6.76
N PHE A 63 1.46 1.82 -6.02
CA PHE A 63 0.68 0.63 -6.33
C PHE A 63 -0.58 1.00 -7.08
N VAL A 64 -0.88 0.27 -8.15
CA VAL A 64 -2.16 0.33 -8.84
C VAL A 64 -3.06 -0.77 -8.30
N ILE A 65 -4.24 -0.40 -7.85
CA ILE A 65 -5.18 -1.29 -7.18
C ILE A 65 -6.48 -1.33 -7.97
N ASP A 66 -6.85 -2.50 -8.43
CA ASP A 66 -8.16 -2.75 -9.01
C ASP A 66 -9.15 -3.13 -7.90
N VAL A 67 -10.29 -2.45 -7.86
CA VAL A 67 -11.42 -2.74 -6.97
C VAL A 67 -12.63 -3.04 -7.84
N VAL A 68 -13.19 -4.23 -7.67
CA VAL A 68 -14.36 -4.67 -8.45
C VAL A 68 -15.53 -4.91 -7.50
N PHE A 69 -16.67 -4.32 -7.84
CA PHE A 69 -17.93 -4.52 -7.15
C PHE A 69 -18.94 -5.17 -8.10
N GLU A 70 -19.32 -6.41 -7.82
CA GLU A 70 -20.23 -7.21 -8.66
C GLU A 70 -21.07 -8.13 -7.76
N ASP A 71 -22.39 -8.15 -7.99
CA ASP A 71 -23.34 -9.06 -7.30
C ASP A 71 -23.25 -9.05 -5.75
N ALA A 72 -23.06 -7.86 -5.16
CA ALA A 72 -22.83 -7.64 -3.72
C ALA A 72 -21.52 -8.25 -3.19
N GLU A 73 -20.60 -8.58 -4.08
CA GLU A 73 -19.23 -8.96 -3.75
C GLU A 73 -18.27 -7.82 -4.10
N MET A 74 -17.23 -7.65 -3.26
CA MET A 74 -16.12 -6.76 -3.48
C MET A 74 -14.85 -7.58 -3.57
N SER A 75 -14.03 -7.29 -4.59
CA SER A 75 -12.68 -7.82 -4.67
C SER A 75 -11.67 -6.69 -4.89
N MET A 76 -10.49 -6.83 -4.32
CA MET A 76 -9.36 -5.95 -4.58
C MET A 76 -8.15 -6.77 -5.01
N ALA A 77 -7.39 -6.23 -5.96
CA ALA A 77 -6.14 -6.81 -6.39
C ALA A 77 -5.14 -5.72 -6.76
N VAL A 78 -3.89 -5.91 -6.40
CA VAL A 78 -2.80 -5.03 -6.86
C VAL A 78 -2.33 -5.51 -8.23
N GLU A 79 -2.16 -4.57 -9.15
CA GLU A 79 -1.64 -4.86 -10.48
C GLU A 79 -0.16 -5.25 -10.41
N GLN A 80 0.20 -6.45 -10.91
CA GLN A 80 1.56 -6.98 -10.82
C GLN A 80 2.61 -6.06 -11.44
N SER A 81 2.29 -5.40 -12.54
CA SER A 81 3.21 -4.45 -13.19
C SER A 81 3.57 -3.26 -12.30
N SER A 82 2.63 -2.81 -11.46
CA SER A 82 2.90 -1.74 -10.49
C SER A 82 3.77 -2.21 -9.33
N VAL A 83 3.63 -3.47 -8.93
CA VAL A 83 4.52 -4.11 -7.93
C VAL A 83 5.94 -4.17 -8.45
N ASP A 84 6.12 -4.65 -9.68
CA ASP A 84 7.43 -4.75 -10.32
C ASP A 84 8.09 -3.36 -10.45
N SER A 85 7.32 -2.34 -10.84
CA SER A 85 7.79 -0.96 -10.93
C SER A 85 8.17 -0.40 -9.56
N PHE A 86 7.33 -0.66 -8.54
CA PHE A 86 7.63 -0.26 -7.16
C PHE A 86 8.99 -0.80 -6.69
N TYR A 87 9.23 -2.11 -6.85
CA TYR A 87 10.50 -2.70 -6.40
C TYR A 87 11.71 -2.20 -7.18
N ASN A 88 11.57 -1.91 -8.48
CA ASN A 88 12.64 -1.32 -9.27
C ASN A 88 12.96 0.10 -8.78
N ASN A 89 11.96 0.96 -8.65
CA ASN A 89 12.14 2.34 -8.19
C ASN A 89 12.66 2.39 -6.74
N PHE A 90 12.22 1.45 -5.91
CA PHE A 90 12.72 1.29 -4.55
C PHE A 90 14.21 0.91 -4.55
N ALA A 91 14.61 -0.09 -5.33
CA ALA A 91 16.01 -0.51 -5.44
C ALA A 91 16.92 0.63 -5.95
N ASP A 92 16.45 1.36 -6.97
CA ASP A 92 17.18 2.51 -7.51
C ASP A 92 17.34 3.65 -6.48
N GLY A 93 16.32 3.93 -5.69
CA GLY A 93 16.38 4.89 -4.59
C GLY A 93 17.35 4.46 -3.49
N MET A 94 17.35 3.17 -3.13
CA MET A 94 18.27 2.61 -2.15
C MET A 94 19.72 2.68 -2.63
N LEU A 95 19.96 2.42 -3.91
CA LEU A 95 21.29 2.56 -4.50
C LEU A 95 21.82 4.00 -4.41
N LYS A 96 20.98 5.00 -4.69
CA LYS A 96 21.33 6.42 -4.52
C LYS A 96 21.73 6.76 -3.07
N ILE A 97 20.98 6.23 -2.09
CA ILE A 97 21.30 6.41 -0.67
C ILE A 97 22.66 5.78 -0.36
N GLU A 98 22.91 4.55 -0.80
CA GLU A 98 24.18 3.86 -0.58
C GLU A 98 25.37 4.64 -1.19
N GLU A 99 25.25 5.09 -2.45
CA GLU A 99 26.27 5.88 -3.12
C GLU A 99 26.52 7.21 -2.39
N GLY A 100 25.47 7.90 -1.95
CA GLY A 100 25.56 9.13 -1.16
C GLY A 100 26.29 8.91 0.16
N CYS A 101 25.93 7.86 0.88
CA CYS A 101 26.57 7.45 2.13
C CYS A 101 28.06 7.16 1.93
N ARG A 102 28.39 6.43 0.90
CA ARG A 102 29.77 6.12 0.51
C ARG A 102 30.59 7.39 0.26
N ALA A 103 30.05 8.29 -0.57
CA ALA A 103 30.70 9.56 -0.89
C ALA A 103 30.96 10.40 0.38
N LYS A 104 29.95 10.51 1.26
CA LYS A 104 30.07 11.27 2.51
C LYS A 104 31.08 10.66 3.47
N TYR A 105 31.11 9.33 3.58
CA TYR A 105 32.09 8.64 4.39
C TYR A 105 33.51 8.92 3.91
N LEU A 106 33.78 8.75 2.61
CA LEU A 106 35.09 9.02 2.02
C LEU A 106 35.52 10.47 2.16
N GLU A 107 34.59 11.42 1.98
CA GLU A 107 34.83 12.84 2.24
C GLU A 107 35.23 13.09 3.70
N SER A 108 34.59 12.43 4.65
CA SER A 108 34.85 12.59 6.09
C SER A 108 36.27 12.15 6.50
N ILE A 109 36.82 11.16 5.81
CA ILE A 109 38.19 10.66 6.04
C ILE A 109 39.22 11.33 5.13
N GLY A 110 38.76 12.12 4.14
CA GLY A 110 39.63 12.88 3.21
C GLY A 110 40.42 12.00 2.22
N LEU A 111 39.90 10.82 1.92
CA LEU A 111 40.51 9.84 1.02
C LEU A 111 39.56 9.48 -0.13
N THR A 112 40.14 9.09 -1.26
CA THR A 112 39.42 8.37 -2.30
C THR A 112 39.20 6.92 -1.89
N LEU A 113 38.27 6.20 -2.55
CA LEU A 113 38.07 4.77 -2.30
C LEU A 113 39.35 3.95 -2.50
N GLU A 114 40.09 4.21 -3.58
CA GLU A 114 41.33 3.55 -3.87
C GLU A 114 42.37 3.78 -2.73
N GLU A 115 42.55 5.04 -2.30
CA GLU A 115 43.49 5.37 -1.21
C GLU A 115 43.08 4.71 0.11
N ALA A 116 41.80 4.71 0.45
CA ALA A 116 41.27 4.10 1.67
C ALA A 116 41.43 2.57 1.66
N ALA A 117 41.16 1.92 0.54
CA ALA A 117 41.34 0.48 0.36
C ALA A 117 42.83 0.08 0.47
N VAL A 118 43.71 0.82 -0.19
CA VAL A 118 45.17 0.60 -0.10
C VAL A 118 45.68 0.78 1.33
N GLU A 119 45.24 1.84 2.03
CA GLU A 119 45.64 2.07 3.43
C GLU A 119 45.17 0.97 4.37
N ALA A 120 43.97 0.42 4.10
CA ALA A 120 43.40 -0.71 4.85
C ALA A 120 44.04 -2.07 4.44
N GLY A 121 44.79 -2.13 3.36
CA GLY A 121 45.36 -3.39 2.82
C GLY A 121 44.29 -4.31 2.19
N MET A 122 43.24 -3.73 1.64
CA MET A 122 42.09 -4.39 1.03
C MET A 122 41.96 -4.02 -0.44
N THR A 123 41.13 -4.77 -1.18
CA THR A 123 40.61 -4.29 -2.47
C THR A 123 39.51 -3.25 -2.24
N GLU A 124 39.20 -2.46 -3.25
CA GLU A 124 38.07 -1.52 -3.18
C GLU A 124 36.75 -2.23 -2.80
N GLU A 125 36.49 -3.40 -3.41
CA GLU A 125 35.30 -4.22 -3.14
C GLU A 125 35.27 -4.70 -1.68
N GLU A 126 36.38 -5.24 -1.16
CA GLU A 126 36.48 -5.66 0.24
C GLU A 126 36.31 -4.48 1.21
N TYR A 127 36.82 -3.29 0.83
CA TYR A 127 36.67 -2.09 1.65
C TYR A 127 35.22 -1.61 1.70
N LEU A 128 34.51 -1.65 0.57
CA LEU A 128 33.09 -1.34 0.49
C LEU A 128 32.25 -2.29 1.35
N GLU A 129 32.47 -3.60 1.20
CA GLU A 129 31.71 -4.62 1.94
C GLU A 129 32.00 -4.61 3.45
N ASN A 130 33.26 -4.49 3.87
CA ASN A 130 33.63 -4.69 5.26
C ASN A 130 33.65 -3.41 6.10
N VAL A 131 33.81 -2.26 5.48
CA VAL A 131 33.95 -0.99 6.21
C VAL A 131 32.70 -0.13 6.05
N ILE A 132 32.31 0.13 4.80
CA ILE A 132 31.19 1.05 4.53
C ILE A 132 29.86 0.41 4.90
N SER A 133 29.62 -0.86 4.56
CA SER A 133 28.41 -1.58 4.93
C SER A 133 28.24 -1.70 6.47
N THR A 134 29.36 -1.83 7.19
CA THR A 134 29.32 -1.88 8.67
C THR A 134 29.06 -0.49 9.28
N ALA A 135 29.56 0.56 8.64
CA ALA A 135 29.34 1.93 9.11
C ALA A 135 27.89 2.42 8.84
N MET A 136 27.25 1.87 7.83
CA MET A 136 25.91 2.24 7.41
C MET A 136 25.10 0.99 7.05
N PRO A 137 24.18 0.55 7.94
CA PRO A 137 23.43 -0.70 7.75
C PRO A 137 22.30 -0.52 6.73
N VAL A 138 22.64 -0.18 5.49
CA VAL A 138 21.70 -0.04 4.36
C VAL A 138 20.96 -1.35 4.15
N ASP A 139 21.67 -2.50 4.25
CA ASP A 139 21.08 -3.83 4.08
C ASP A 139 19.98 -4.13 5.11
N GLU A 140 20.17 -3.73 6.37
CA GLU A 140 19.15 -3.89 7.42
C GLU A 140 17.92 -3.02 7.13
N MET A 141 18.13 -1.81 6.59
CA MET A 141 17.06 -0.90 6.21
C MET A 141 16.28 -1.46 5.00
N VAL A 142 16.97 -1.95 3.96
CA VAL A 142 16.37 -2.60 2.78
C VAL A 142 15.53 -3.79 3.23
N THR A 143 16.10 -4.67 4.05
CA THR A 143 15.39 -5.86 4.56
C THR A 143 14.11 -5.47 5.31
N SER A 144 14.21 -4.52 6.25
CA SER A 144 13.07 -4.06 7.04
C SER A 144 11.96 -3.45 6.18
N LEU A 145 12.33 -2.63 5.18
CA LEU A 145 11.36 -1.99 4.29
C LEU A 145 10.70 -3.01 3.36
N THR A 146 11.46 -3.99 2.85
CA THR A 146 10.93 -5.07 2.03
C THR A 146 9.93 -5.92 2.81
N GLU A 147 10.24 -6.31 4.04
CA GLU A 147 9.33 -7.07 4.91
C GLU A 147 8.02 -6.33 5.20
N ILE A 148 8.10 -5.02 5.47
CA ILE A 148 6.91 -4.17 5.68
C ILE A 148 6.07 -4.12 4.40
N THR A 149 6.70 -3.93 3.25
CA THR A 149 6.03 -3.88 1.96
C THR A 149 5.36 -5.20 1.62
N ASP A 150 6.07 -6.32 1.76
CA ASP A 150 5.53 -7.65 1.49
C ASP A 150 4.33 -7.96 2.41
N THR A 151 4.40 -7.55 3.67
CA THR A 151 3.29 -7.71 4.62
C THR A 151 2.07 -6.90 4.19
N ALA A 152 2.26 -5.65 3.77
CA ALA A 152 1.19 -4.80 3.26
C ALA A 152 0.57 -5.40 1.99
N MET A 153 1.41 -5.87 1.06
CA MET A 153 0.96 -6.48 -0.20
C MET A 153 0.11 -7.73 0.01
N VAL A 154 0.46 -8.58 0.98
CA VAL A 154 -0.37 -9.75 1.33
C VAL A 154 -1.77 -9.32 1.79
N GLY A 155 -1.88 -8.20 2.50
CA GLY A 155 -3.16 -7.63 2.92
C GLY A 155 -4.04 -7.22 1.73
N PHE A 156 -3.47 -6.60 0.72
CA PHE A 156 -4.20 -6.13 -0.47
C PHE A 156 -4.53 -7.24 -1.49
N ASN A 157 -3.73 -8.30 -1.57
CA ASN A 157 -3.90 -9.37 -2.57
C ASN A 157 -5.02 -10.38 -2.26
N LYS A 158 -5.79 -10.22 -1.19
CA LYS A 158 -6.77 -11.22 -0.73
C LYS A 158 -8.11 -10.65 -0.31
N VAL A 159 -8.52 -9.55 -0.87
CA VAL A 159 -9.81 -8.98 -0.51
C VAL A 159 -10.87 -9.50 -1.45
N ASN A 160 -11.49 -10.64 -1.10
CA ASN A 160 -12.76 -11.06 -1.62
C ASN A 160 -13.74 -11.12 -0.46
N GLY A 161 -14.87 -10.47 -0.59
CA GLY A 161 -15.88 -10.46 0.47
C GLY A 161 -17.21 -9.95 -0.03
N THR A 162 -18.27 -10.30 0.68
CA THR A 162 -19.57 -9.66 0.48
C THR A 162 -19.56 -8.29 1.14
N TYR A 163 -20.21 -7.30 0.51
CA TYR A 163 -20.31 -5.97 1.10
C TYR A 163 -21.75 -5.49 1.23
N THR A 164 -21.94 -4.63 2.22
CA THR A 164 -23.09 -3.76 2.35
C THR A 164 -22.58 -2.34 2.56
N PHE A 165 -23.43 -1.33 2.38
CA PHE A 165 -23.02 0.06 2.56
C PHE A 165 -24.10 0.90 3.23
N ASN A 166 -23.67 1.97 3.86
CA ASN A 166 -24.51 3.05 4.35
C ASN A 166 -23.95 4.41 3.84
N GLU A 167 -24.44 5.53 4.30
CA GLU A 167 -24.01 6.86 3.85
C GLU A 167 -22.53 7.20 4.13
N LYS A 168 -21.81 6.41 4.93
CA LYS A 168 -20.45 6.73 5.42
C LYS A 168 -19.43 5.67 5.13
N ALA A 169 -19.83 4.40 5.11
CA ALA A 169 -18.90 3.29 5.05
C ALA A 169 -19.42 2.11 4.24
N LEU A 170 -18.47 1.39 3.65
CA LEU A 170 -18.61 0.02 3.17
C LEU A 170 -18.33 -0.91 4.34
N HIS A 171 -19.18 -1.91 4.50
CA HIS A 171 -19.02 -2.98 5.49
C HIS A 171 -18.72 -4.26 4.75
N VAL A 172 -17.46 -4.68 4.79
CA VAL A 172 -16.97 -5.85 4.05
C VAL A 172 -16.84 -7.04 4.98
N HIS A 173 -17.44 -8.16 4.61
CA HIS A 173 -17.33 -9.45 5.29
C HIS A 173 -16.51 -10.40 4.45
N TYR A 174 -15.31 -10.68 4.90
CA TYR A 174 -14.38 -11.59 4.22
C TYR A 174 -14.71 -13.06 4.45
N GLU A 175 -14.23 -13.93 3.57
CA GLU A 175 -14.43 -15.38 3.68
C GLU A 175 -13.84 -16.00 4.97
N ASP A 176 -12.87 -15.34 5.60
CA ASP A 176 -12.22 -15.78 6.85
C ASP A 176 -12.92 -15.27 8.12
N GLU A 177 -14.20 -14.90 8.03
CA GLU A 177 -15.03 -14.33 9.09
C GLU A 177 -14.56 -12.95 9.62
N LYS A 178 -13.60 -12.32 8.98
CA LYS A 178 -13.20 -10.96 9.31
C LYS A 178 -14.22 -9.96 8.79
N TYR A 179 -14.33 -8.87 9.50
CA TYR A 179 -15.17 -7.74 9.16
C TYR A 179 -14.32 -6.48 9.13
N GLU A 180 -14.51 -5.67 8.10
CA GLU A 180 -13.84 -4.39 7.97
C GLU A 180 -14.85 -3.31 7.60
N GLU A 181 -14.66 -2.13 8.18
CA GLU A 181 -15.39 -0.93 7.84
C GLU A 181 -14.46 0.00 7.06
N ILE A 182 -14.75 0.21 5.78
CA ILE A 182 -13.98 1.06 4.89
C ILE A 182 -14.74 2.36 4.69
N VAL A 183 -14.20 3.47 5.16
CA VAL A 183 -14.79 4.79 4.94
C VAL A 183 -14.69 5.14 3.46
N TYR A 184 -15.76 5.64 2.88
CA TYR A 184 -15.75 6.05 1.49
C TYR A 184 -16.35 7.45 1.28
N GLN A 185 -15.97 8.04 0.15
CA GLN A 185 -16.52 9.30 -0.32
C GLN A 185 -16.52 9.32 -1.85
N PHE A 186 -17.56 9.87 -2.47
CA PHE A 186 -17.51 10.22 -3.89
C PHE A 186 -17.04 11.65 -4.07
N GLU A 187 -15.98 11.85 -4.88
CA GLU A 187 -15.44 13.15 -5.26
C GLU A 187 -15.62 13.33 -6.78
N GLY A 188 -16.75 13.91 -7.19
CA GLY A 188 -17.16 13.90 -8.59
C GLY A 188 -17.46 12.47 -9.07
N ASP A 189 -16.75 12.01 -10.10
CA ASP A 189 -16.87 10.66 -10.64
C ASP A 189 -15.89 9.66 -9.99
N ASN A 190 -15.07 10.11 -9.04
CA ASN A 190 -14.10 9.28 -8.37
C ASN A 190 -14.65 8.68 -7.06
N LEU A 191 -14.31 7.44 -6.80
CA LEU A 191 -14.53 6.77 -5.53
C LEU A 191 -13.26 6.87 -4.66
N VAL A 192 -13.38 7.48 -3.51
CA VAL A 192 -12.29 7.55 -2.52
C VAL A 192 -12.55 6.51 -1.43
N LEU A 193 -11.60 5.62 -1.22
CA LEU A 193 -11.60 4.63 -0.15
C LEU A 193 -10.54 5.02 0.88
N VAL A 194 -10.90 4.96 2.17
CA VAL A 194 -9.98 5.23 3.28
C VAL A 194 -9.91 4.00 4.17
N PHE A 195 -8.73 3.43 4.25
CA PHE A 195 -8.40 2.29 5.10
C PHE A 195 -7.68 2.80 6.34
N GLU A 196 -8.21 2.48 7.50
CA GLU A 196 -7.60 2.83 8.78
C GLU A 196 -7.16 1.56 9.49
N GLY A 197 -6.00 1.60 10.12
CA GLY A 197 -5.47 0.43 10.82
C GLY A 197 -4.34 0.78 11.76
N VAL A 198 -3.78 -0.25 12.38
CA VAL A 198 -2.65 -0.14 13.30
C VAL A 198 -1.59 -1.16 12.88
N ILE A 199 -0.36 -0.70 12.67
CA ILE A 199 0.82 -1.55 12.44
C ILE A 199 1.76 -1.37 13.64
N GLY A 200 1.90 -2.42 14.46
CA GLY A 200 2.60 -2.30 15.73
C GLY A 200 1.85 -1.36 16.68
N ASP A 201 2.49 -0.25 17.07
CA ASP A 201 1.90 0.79 17.93
C ASP A 201 1.52 2.06 17.14
N GLN A 202 1.62 2.04 15.80
CA GLN A 202 1.37 3.21 14.95
C GLN A 202 0.03 3.06 14.22
N GLU A 203 -0.81 4.09 14.34
CA GLU A 203 -2.01 4.23 13.52
C GLU A 203 -1.63 4.67 12.11
N PHE A 204 -2.27 4.09 11.11
CA PHE A 204 -2.13 4.51 9.72
C PHE A 204 -3.50 4.79 9.09
N SER A 205 -3.48 5.65 8.09
CA SER A 205 -4.64 5.91 7.23
C SER A 205 -4.16 5.94 5.77
N LEU A 206 -4.69 5.05 4.96
CA LEU A 206 -4.39 4.98 3.54
C LEU A 206 -5.58 5.47 2.74
N ARG A 207 -5.37 6.46 1.90
CA ARG A 207 -6.38 7.03 1.01
C ARG A 207 -6.12 6.61 -0.42
N ILE A 208 -7.08 5.91 -1.01
CA ILE A 208 -7.02 5.46 -2.40
C ILE A 208 -8.10 6.21 -3.19
N VAL A 209 -7.71 6.91 -4.24
CA VAL A 209 -8.62 7.57 -5.19
C VAL A 209 -8.76 6.68 -6.40
N CYS A 210 -9.98 6.18 -6.61
CA CYS A 210 -10.28 5.24 -7.68
C CYS A 210 -11.09 5.93 -8.78
N GLU A 211 -10.71 5.69 -10.01
CA GLU A 211 -11.41 6.10 -11.23
C GLU A 211 -12.12 4.90 -11.85
N LYS A 212 -13.24 5.17 -12.56
CA LYS A 212 -14.05 4.12 -13.18
C LYS A 212 -13.58 3.79 -14.58
#